data_83ad36da128ae9e61efc2bc2ce63a5c3
#
_entry.id   83ad36da128ae9e61efc2bc2ce63a5c3
#
_cell.length_a   1.000
_cell.length_b   1.000
_cell.length_c   1.000
_cell.angle_alpha   90.00
_cell.angle_beta   90.00
_cell.angle_gamma   90.00
#
_symmetry.space_group_name_H-M   'P 1'
#
loop_
_entity.id
_entity.type
_entity.pdbx_description
1 polymer ?
#
loop_
_entity_poly.entity_id
_entity_poly.type
_entity_poly.pdbx_seq_one_letter_code
_entity_poly.pdbx_strand_id
1 'polypeptide(L)'
;AAGLVYFIGTRESPLERHLYSVPLEGGPTTRLTREPGYHGAVVAKQGGRFVDVWSTREQGPRVALREPDGSIVSMLFENAGASAAELGLRPPETMMFAAADGSRMYGMVYKPKALEPGQRYPLVVSVYGGPHAQRALEDWSLTVDLRAQYLAQQGFVVLKVDNRGSADRGLAFESAIADRMGLPADKC
;
A
#
# COMPACT_ATOMS: atom_id res chain seq x y z
N ALA A 1 -11.08 20.80 -22.05
CA ALA A 1 -10.59 19.60 -21.44
C ALA A 1 -11.36 18.43 -22.05
N ALA A 2 -10.69 17.52 -22.69
CA ALA A 2 -11.30 16.29 -23.18
C ALA A 2 -12.01 15.63 -22.01
N GLY A 3 -13.22 15.10 -22.21
CA GLY A 3 -14.00 14.40 -21.19
C GLY A 3 -13.27 13.17 -20.70
N LEU A 4 -12.39 13.34 -19.70
CA LEU A 4 -11.66 12.29 -19.02
C LEU A 4 -12.13 12.17 -17.58
N VAL A 5 -12.28 10.94 -17.12
CA VAL A 5 -12.44 10.60 -15.71
C VAL A 5 -11.07 10.17 -15.18
N TYR A 6 -10.65 10.78 -14.08
CA TYR A 6 -9.43 10.40 -13.35
C TYR A 6 -9.80 9.64 -12.10
N PHE A 7 -9.09 8.55 -11.80
CA PHE A 7 -9.34 7.75 -10.61
C PHE A 7 -8.05 7.08 -10.12
N ILE A 8 -8.03 6.80 -8.84
CA ILE A 8 -6.97 5.98 -8.22
C ILE A 8 -7.40 4.52 -8.27
N GLY A 9 -6.48 3.63 -8.62
CA GLY A 9 -6.76 2.21 -8.71
C GLY A 9 -5.54 1.33 -8.41
N THR A 10 -5.82 0.03 -8.28
CA THR A 10 -4.87 -1.02 -7.89
C THR A 10 -4.83 -2.15 -8.93
N ARG A 11 -4.94 -1.81 -10.21
CA ARG A 11 -5.12 -2.76 -11.31
C ARG A 11 -3.97 -3.77 -11.43
N GLU A 12 -2.73 -3.31 -11.28
CA GLU A 12 -1.53 -4.13 -11.45
C GLU A 12 -1.19 -4.92 -10.18
N SER A 13 -1.41 -4.30 -9.02
CA SER A 13 -1.11 -4.90 -7.72
C SER A 13 -2.02 -4.30 -6.64
N PRO A 14 -2.60 -5.12 -5.76
CA PRO A 14 -3.35 -4.58 -4.62
C PRO A 14 -2.46 -3.91 -3.57
N LEU A 15 -1.14 -4.03 -3.68
CA LEU A 15 -0.18 -3.39 -2.78
C LEU A 15 0.24 -1.99 -3.26
N GLU A 16 -0.01 -1.67 -4.54
CA GLU A 16 0.34 -0.39 -5.15
C GLU A 16 -0.93 0.39 -5.51
N ARG A 17 -0.82 1.70 -5.54
CA ARG A 17 -1.88 2.60 -6.02
C ARG A 17 -1.35 3.50 -7.11
N HIS A 18 -2.15 3.68 -8.16
CA HIS A 18 -1.78 4.50 -9.31
C HIS A 18 -2.93 5.38 -9.75
N LEU A 19 -2.57 6.53 -10.35
CA LEU A 19 -3.54 7.38 -11.06
C LEU A 19 -3.77 6.82 -12.46
N TYR A 20 -5.05 6.71 -12.82
CA TYR A 20 -5.53 6.31 -14.13
C TYR A 20 -6.44 7.38 -14.72
N SER A 21 -6.56 7.36 -16.03
CA SER A 21 -7.60 8.08 -16.76
C SER A 21 -8.35 7.16 -17.70
N VAL A 22 -9.62 7.48 -17.94
CA VAL A 22 -10.47 6.83 -18.93
C VAL A 22 -11.34 7.89 -19.62
N PRO A 23 -11.61 7.79 -20.93
CA PRO A 23 -12.55 8.69 -21.60
C PRO A 23 -13.94 8.61 -20.97
N LEU A 24 -14.63 9.75 -20.87
CA LEU A 24 -15.98 9.83 -20.32
C LEU A 24 -16.97 8.94 -21.09
N GLU A 25 -16.79 8.84 -22.39
CA GLU A 25 -17.60 8.00 -23.29
C GLU A 25 -17.20 6.50 -23.24
N GLY A 26 -16.30 6.14 -22.34
CA GLY A 26 -15.73 4.79 -22.26
C GLY A 26 -14.51 4.61 -23.15
N GLY A 27 -13.84 3.48 -23.00
CA GLY A 27 -12.63 3.16 -23.77
C GLY A 27 -11.49 2.61 -22.89
N PRO A 28 -10.27 2.56 -23.42
CA PRO A 28 -9.13 2.03 -22.71
C PRO A 28 -8.74 2.90 -21.52
N THR A 29 -8.48 2.26 -20.39
CA THR A 29 -7.92 2.90 -19.21
C THR A 29 -6.41 3.07 -19.39
N THR A 30 -5.91 4.26 -19.12
CA THR A 30 -4.48 4.61 -19.19
C THR A 30 -3.93 4.85 -17.79
N ARG A 31 -2.86 4.16 -17.41
CA ARG A 31 -2.10 4.43 -16.19
C ARG A 31 -1.20 5.63 -16.41
N LEU A 32 -1.26 6.61 -15.52
CA LEU A 32 -0.52 7.88 -15.62
C LEU A 32 0.71 7.92 -14.71
N THR A 33 0.67 7.31 -13.54
CA THR A 33 1.84 7.17 -12.65
C THR A 33 2.53 5.84 -12.92
N ARG A 34 3.81 5.88 -13.32
CA ARG A 34 4.52 4.70 -13.86
C ARG A 34 5.50 4.09 -12.87
N GLU A 35 6.05 4.90 -11.98
CA GLU A 35 6.97 4.45 -10.94
C GLU A 35 6.25 3.47 -9.99
N PRO A 36 6.95 2.46 -9.46
CA PRO A 36 6.35 1.58 -8.44
C PRO A 36 6.05 2.35 -7.17
N GLY A 37 5.05 1.90 -6.42
CA GLY A 37 4.72 2.44 -5.11
C GLY A 37 3.25 2.84 -4.93
N TYR A 38 3.04 3.58 -3.87
CA TYR A 38 1.73 4.02 -3.43
C TYR A 38 1.55 5.50 -3.77
N HIS A 39 0.76 5.77 -4.80
CA HIS A 39 0.53 7.12 -5.34
C HIS A 39 -0.75 7.74 -4.81
N GLY A 40 -0.67 9.03 -4.49
CA GLY A 40 -1.82 9.90 -4.29
C GLY A 40 -1.71 11.10 -5.23
N ALA A 41 -2.77 11.41 -5.97
CA ALA A 41 -2.72 12.47 -6.96
C ALA A 41 -3.85 13.49 -6.81
N VAL A 42 -3.53 14.75 -7.05
CA VAL A 42 -4.50 15.85 -7.13
C VAL A 42 -4.46 16.42 -8.53
N VAL A 43 -5.52 16.19 -9.30
CA VAL A 43 -5.67 16.69 -10.67
C VAL A 43 -6.26 18.10 -10.64
N ALA A 44 -5.72 19.00 -11.46
CA ALA A 44 -6.26 20.35 -11.58
C ALA A 44 -7.71 20.34 -12.09
N LYS A 45 -8.59 21.17 -11.52
CA LYS A 45 -10.02 21.22 -11.84
C LYS A 45 -10.34 21.43 -13.31
N GLN A 46 -9.47 22.16 -14.02
CA GLN A 46 -9.64 22.45 -15.46
C GLN A 46 -9.06 21.35 -16.35
N GLY A 47 -8.64 20.22 -15.75
CA GLY A 47 -7.90 19.17 -16.43
C GLY A 47 -6.46 19.58 -16.71
N GLY A 48 -5.64 18.63 -17.13
CA GLY A 48 -4.25 18.89 -17.46
C GLY A 48 -3.31 18.38 -16.36
N ARG A 49 -2.46 19.27 -15.85
CA ARG A 49 -1.44 18.90 -14.88
C ARG A 49 -2.00 18.35 -13.57
N PHE A 50 -1.22 17.51 -12.92
CA PHE A 50 -1.55 17.02 -11.59
C PHE A 50 -0.31 16.99 -10.70
N VAL A 51 -0.53 17.09 -9.40
CA VAL A 51 0.49 16.84 -8.38
C VAL A 51 0.37 15.39 -7.95
N ASP A 52 1.48 14.69 -8.01
CA ASP A 52 1.62 13.30 -7.57
C ASP A 52 2.50 13.23 -6.31
N VAL A 53 2.03 12.54 -5.30
CA VAL A 53 2.77 12.22 -4.08
C VAL A 53 2.87 10.71 -4.00
N TRP A 54 4.07 10.16 -3.94
CA TRP A 54 4.25 8.71 -3.86
C TRP A 54 5.44 8.33 -3.00
N SER A 55 5.41 7.11 -2.54
CA SER A 55 6.50 6.46 -1.82
C SER A 55 6.53 4.96 -2.10
N THR A 56 7.60 4.31 -1.69
CA THR A 56 7.69 2.86 -1.55
C THR A 56 8.09 2.52 -0.11
N ARG A 57 8.18 1.25 0.22
CA ARG A 57 8.73 0.84 1.52
C ARG A 57 10.21 1.20 1.67
N GLU A 58 10.95 1.25 0.57
CA GLU A 58 12.38 1.57 0.55
C GLU A 58 12.67 3.07 0.42
N GLN A 59 11.72 3.82 -0.16
CA GLN A 59 11.92 5.22 -0.50
C GLN A 59 10.84 6.10 0.13
N GLY A 60 11.29 7.11 0.86
CA GLY A 60 10.42 8.11 1.46
C GLY A 60 9.60 8.89 0.44
N PRO A 61 8.65 9.72 0.91
CA PRO A 61 7.75 10.47 0.04
C PRO A 61 8.48 11.36 -0.96
N ARG A 62 7.95 11.39 -2.18
CA ARG A 62 8.33 12.29 -3.27
C ARG A 62 7.10 13.04 -3.74
N VAL A 63 7.30 14.23 -4.25
CA VAL A 63 6.22 15.05 -4.83
C VAL A 63 6.68 15.59 -6.18
N ALA A 64 5.87 15.39 -7.19
CA ALA A 64 6.13 15.92 -8.53
C ALA A 64 4.90 16.63 -9.10
N LEU A 65 5.16 17.65 -9.92
CA LEU A 65 4.21 18.18 -10.87
C LEU A 65 4.32 17.38 -12.17
N ARG A 66 3.19 16.89 -12.68
CA ARG A 66 3.14 16.07 -13.90
C ARG A 66 2.24 16.67 -14.97
N GLU A 67 2.58 16.36 -16.22
CA GLU A 67 1.72 16.59 -17.39
C GLU A 67 0.56 15.59 -17.42
N PRO A 68 -0.49 15.82 -18.23
CA PRO A 68 -1.64 14.92 -18.34
C PRO A 68 -1.29 13.48 -18.79
N ASP A 69 -0.16 13.30 -19.47
CA ASP A 69 0.34 11.99 -19.91
C ASP A 69 1.16 11.26 -18.83
N GLY A 70 1.34 11.88 -17.66
CA GLY A 70 2.09 11.37 -16.54
C GLY A 70 3.58 11.69 -16.53
N SER A 71 4.12 12.37 -17.56
CA SER A 71 5.52 12.80 -17.57
C SER A 71 5.79 13.84 -16.47
N ILE A 72 6.96 13.79 -15.85
CA ILE A 72 7.34 14.71 -14.79
C ILE A 72 7.75 16.04 -15.40
N VAL A 73 7.07 17.12 -14.99
CA VAL A 73 7.45 18.50 -15.32
C VAL A 73 8.56 18.98 -14.38
N SER A 74 8.37 18.73 -13.09
CA SER A 74 9.31 19.17 -12.04
C SER A 74 9.13 18.31 -10.80
N MET A 75 10.24 17.97 -10.17
CA MET A 75 10.23 17.47 -8.79
C MET A 75 10.04 18.67 -7.86
N LEU A 76 9.00 18.59 -7.02
CA LEU A 76 8.70 19.61 -6.02
C LEU A 76 9.31 19.27 -4.67
N PHE A 77 9.41 17.98 -4.39
CA PHE A 77 10.03 17.45 -3.18
C PHE A 77 10.62 16.06 -3.45
N GLU A 78 11.85 15.87 -3.02
CA GLU A 78 12.48 14.56 -2.88
C GLU A 78 12.98 14.44 -1.45
N ASN A 79 12.65 13.31 -0.84
CA ASN A 79 13.18 13.05 0.49
C ASN A 79 14.69 12.76 0.38
N ALA A 80 15.49 13.81 0.53
CA ALA A 80 16.94 13.73 0.60
C ALA A 80 17.45 13.46 2.05
N GLY A 81 16.51 13.18 2.97
CA GLY A 81 16.82 12.86 4.36
C GLY A 81 17.46 11.48 4.51
N ALA A 82 17.74 11.13 5.76
CA ALA A 82 18.32 9.84 6.11
C ALA A 82 17.51 8.69 5.50
N SER A 83 18.21 7.75 4.86
CA SER A 83 17.60 6.51 4.40
C SER A 83 17.08 5.71 5.59
N ALA A 84 16.17 4.76 5.34
CA ALA A 84 15.71 3.86 6.39
C ALA A 84 16.88 3.19 7.13
N ALA A 85 17.94 2.85 6.40
CA ALA A 85 19.13 2.20 6.95
C ALA A 85 19.90 3.12 7.92
N GLU A 86 20.06 4.42 7.58
CA GLU A 86 20.70 5.42 8.47
C GLU A 86 19.91 5.65 9.75
N LEU A 87 18.59 5.49 9.69
CA LEU A 87 17.71 5.55 10.86
C LEU A 87 17.66 4.21 11.63
N GLY A 88 18.39 3.20 11.19
CA GLY A 88 18.33 1.85 11.75
C GLY A 88 16.99 1.12 11.49
N LEU A 89 16.17 1.64 10.58
CA LEU A 89 14.90 1.06 10.20
C LEU A 89 15.09 0.07 9.04
N ARG A 90 14.23 -0.93 8.97
CA ARG A 90 14.22 -1.91 7.86
C ARG A 90 12.82 -2.04 7.28
N PRO A 91 12.68 -1.94 5.96
CA PRO A 91 11.41 -2.22 5.30
C PRO A 91 10.90 -3.61 5.68
N PRO A 92 9.61 -3.77 5.99
CA PRO A 92 9.05 -5.10 6.25
C PRO A 92 9.04 -5.94 4.98
N GLU A 93 9.12 -7.25 5.14
CA GLU A 93 9.01 -8.20 4.04
C GLU A 93 7.54 -8.49 3.71
N THR A 94 7.23 -8.58 2.41
CA THR A 94 5.90 -9.01 1.98
C THR A 94 5.73 -10.51 2.19
N MET A 95 4.61 -10.90 2.79
CA MET A 95 4.15 -12.28 2.89
C MET A 95 2.85 -12.43 2.10
N MET A 96 2.73 -13.53 1.36
CA MET A 96 1.51 -13.89 0.66
C MET A 96 1.11 -15.31 1.07
N PHE A 97 -0.19 -15.51 1.33
CA PHE A 97 -0.75 -16.81 1.67
C PHE A 97 -2.19 -16.92 1.13
N ALA A 98 -2.73 -18.12 1.11
CA ALA A 98 -4.12 -18.36 0.73
C ALA A 98 -4.97 -18.52 2.00
N ALA A 99 -6.13 -17.89 2.02
CA ALA A 99 -7.18 -18.17 3.00
C ALA A 99 -7.85 -19.52 2.68
N ALA A 100 -8.66 -20.04 3.60
CA ALA A 100 -9.34 -21.33 3.43
C ALA A 100 -10.25 -21.40 2.19
N ASP A 101 -10.78 -20.27 1.74
CA ASP A 101 -11.60 -20.15 0.52
C ASP A 101 -10.78 -19.94 -0.76
N GLY A 102 -9.45 -20.01 -0.68
CA GLY A 102 -8.54 -19.74 -1.79
C GLY A 102 -8.25 -18.26 -2.04
N SER A 103 -8.83 -17.33 -1.30
CA SER A 103 -8.56 -15.90 -1.43
C SER A 103 -7.09 -15.62 -1.12
N ARG A 104 -6.42 -14.87 -1.99
CA ARG A 104 -5.04 -14.45 -1.79
C ARG A 104 -4.99 -13.35 -0.72
N MET A 105 -4.21 -13.58 0.33
CA MET A 105 -4.01 -12.66 1.44
C MET A 105 -2.59 -12.10 1.41
N TYR A 106 -2.43 -10.87 1.87
CA TYR A 106 -1.12 -10.21 1.98
C TYR A 106 -0.86 -9.77 3.41
N GLY A 107 0.39 -9.86 3.80
CA GLY A 107 0.88 -9.37 5.07
C GLY A 107 2.27 -8.75 4.92
N MET A 108 2.64 -7.94 5.91
CA MET A 108 3.95 -7.33 6.06
C MET A 108 4.58 -7.82 7.34
N VAL A 109 5.79 -8.38 7.23
CA VAL A 109 6.49 -9.04 8.33
C VAL A 109 7.72 -8.23 8.72
N TYR A 110 7.76 -7.75 9.96
CA TYR A 110 8.94 -7.16 10.57
C TYR A 110 9.64 -8.24 11.37
N LYS A 111 10.92 -8.42 11.13
CA LYS A 111 11.73 -9.46 11.74
C LYS A 111 12.83 -8.86 12.62
N PRO A 112 13.22 -9.52 13.70
CA PRO A 112 14.45 -9.22 14.41
C PRO A 112 15.67 -9.13 13.48
N LYS A 113 16.70 -8.39 13.88
CA LYS A 113 17.91 -8.19 13.07
C LYS A 113 18.62 -9.50 12.75
N ALA A 114 18.64 -10.42 13.71
CA ALA A 114 19.17 -11.77 13.56
C ALA A 114 18.09 -12.77 13.94
N LEU A 115 17.85 -13.75 13.08
CA LEU A 115 17.01 -14.90 13.35
C LEU A 115 17.90 -16.13 13.39
N GLU A 116 17.94 -16.80 14.54
CA GLU A 116 18.68 -18.05 14.69
C GLU A 116 17.86 -19.22 14.15
N PRO A 117 18.43 -20.07 13.28
CA PRO A 117 17.75 -21.24 12.76
C PRO A 117 17.24 -22.16 13.91
N GLY A 118 15.98 -22.55 13.83
CA GLY A 118 15.35 -23.42 14.83
C GLY A 118 14.86 -22.74 16.10
N GLN A 119 15.17 -21.47 16.31
CA GLN A 119 14.65 -20.70 17.43
C GLN A 119 13.21 -20.23 17.16
N ARG A 120 12.37 -20.24 18.19
CA ARG A 120 11.02 -19.66 18.16
C ARG A 120 11.06 -18.25 18.70
N TYR A 121 10.35 -17.36 18.01
CA TYR A 121 10.23 -15.95 18.37
C TYR A 121 8.78 -15.62 18.73
N PRO A 122 8.54 -14.75 19.72
CA PRO A 122 7.19 -14.29 20.01
C PRO A 122 6.65 -13.51 18.82
N LEU A 123 5.37 -13.75 18.48
CA LEU A 123 4.67 -13.12 17.35
C LEU A 123 3.65 -12.11 17.88
N VAL A 124 3.71 -10.89 17.32
CA VAL A 124 2.67 -9.88 17.47
C VAL A 124 1.93 -9.75 16.15
N VAL A 125 0.63 -10.01 16.16
CA VAL A 125 -0.23 -9.84 14.99
C VAL A 125 -0.96 -8.51 15.11
N SER A 126 -0.81 -7.64 14.11
CA SER A 126 -1.43 -6.31 14.03
C SER A 126 -2.41 -6.28 12.88
N VAL A 127 -3.68 -6.31 13.18
CA VAL A 127 -4.79 -6.24 12.22
C VAL A 127 -5.61 -4.98 12.45
N TYR A 128 -6.29 -4.51 11.44
CA TYR A 128 -7.36 -3.52 11.59
C TYR A 128 -8.65 -4.21 12.04
N GLY A 129 -8.97 -5.35 11.44
CA GLY A 129 -10.11 -6.18 11.79
C GLY A 129 -11.47 -5.65 11.33
N GLY A 130 -11.50 -4.66 10.44
CA GLY A 130 -12.70 -4.02 9.92
C GLY A 130 -12.60 -3.68 8.43
N PRO A 131 -13.62 -3.00 7.87
CA PRO A 131 -13.65 -2.60 6.46
C PRO A 131 -12.75 -1.38 6.19
N HIS A 132 -12.51 -1.11 4.90
CA HIS A 132 -11.95 0.15 4.37
C HIS A 132 -10.53 0.51 4.83
N ALA A 133 -9.79 -0.40 5.47
CA ALA A 133 -8.40 -0.17 5.82
C ALA A 133 -7.50 -1.22 5.19
N GLN A 134 -6.33 -0.81 4.75
CA GLN A 134 -5.29 -1.68 4.22
C GLN A 134 -4.05 -1.59 5.10
N ARG A 135 -3.46 -2.75 5.46
CA ARG A 135 -2.28 -2.86 6.33
C ARG A 135 -1.07 -3.39 5.56
N ALA A 136 -1.30 -4.05 4.43
CA ALA A 136 -0.27 -4.55 3.54
C ALA A 136 -0.25 -3.71 2.26
N LEU A 137 0.72 -2.82 2.12
CA LEU A 137 0.84 -1.87 1.01
C LEU A 137 2.30 -1.50 0.73
N GLU A 138 2.56 -0.95 -0.45
CA GLU A 138 3.88 -0.52 -0.90
C GLU A 138 4.10 0.96 -0.57
N ASP A 139 4.17 1.28 0.74
CA ASP A 139 4.24 2.66 1.22
C ASP A 139 5.26 2.83 2.35
N TRP A 140 5.91 3.99 2.37
CA TRP A 140 6.91 4.36 3.36
C TRP A 140 6.42 4.32 4.81
N SER A 141 5.13 4.57 5.04
CA SER A 141 4.53 4.53 6.38
C SER A 141 4.73 3.18 7.10
N LEU A 142 4.91 2.10 6.35
CA LEU A 142 5.22 0.80 6.94
C LEU A 142 6.66 0.75 7.46
N THR A 143 7.61 1.33 6.74
CA THR A 143 9.01 1.36 7.18
C THR A 143 9.21 2.27 8.38
N VAL A 144 8.48 3.38 8.45
CA VAL A 144 8.52 4.29 9.61
C VAL A 144 7.48 3.96 10.69
N ASP A 145 6.88 2.79 10.68
CA ASP A 145 6.09 2.31 11.81
C ASP A 145 7.02 1.99 12.99
N LEU A 146 7.35 3.00 13.77
CA LEU A 146 8.31 2.91 14.87
C LEU A 146 7.90 1.89 15.93
N ARG A 147 6.59 1.62 16.10
CA ARG A 147 6.12 0.59 17.02
C ARG A 147 6.50 -0.81 16.54
N ALA A 148 6.26 -1.12 15.26
CA ALA A 148 6.64 -2.39 14.68
C ALA A 148 8.16 -2.55 14.64
N GLN A 149 8.90 -1.51 14.28
CA GLN A 149 10.36 -1.48 14.29
C GLN A 149 10.92 -1.73 15.69
N TYR A 150 10.41 -1.04 16.71
CA TYR A 150 10.83 -1.23 18.09
C TYR A 150 10.59 -2.67 18.57
N LEU A 151 9.40 -3.23 18.35
CA LEU A 151 9.10 -4.61 18.73
C LEU A 151 10.04 -5.59 18.02
N ALA A 152 10.33 -5.39 16.74
CA ALA A 152 11.28 -6.23 16.02
C ALA A 152 12.70 -6.13 16.60
N GLN A 153 13.13 -4.93 17.03
CA GLN A 153 14.42 -4.76 17.74
C GLN A 153 14.45 -5.45 19.11
N GLN A 154 13.29 -5.59 19.77
CA GLN A 154 13.17 -6.32 21.04
C GLN A 154 13.02 -7.84 20.86
N GLY A 155 13.18 -8.36 19.65
CA GLY A 155 13.15 -9.80 19.39
C GLY A 155 11.76 -10.38 19.06
N PHE A 156 10.76 -9.54 18.81
CA PHE A 156 9.45 -9.99 18.34
C PHE A 156 9.41 -10.04 16.80
N VAL A 157 8.71 -11.03 16.26
CA VAL A 157 8.21 -10.95 14.88
C VAL A 157 6.90 -10.19 14.90
N VAL A 158 6.75 -9.17 14.04
CA VAL A 158 5.49 -8.43 13.91
C VAL A 158 4.89 -8.70 12.55
N LEU A 159 3.66 -9.21 12.52
CA LEU A 159 2.89 -9.45 11.30
C LEU A 159 1.75 -8.44 11.22
N LYS A 160 1.75 -7.60 10.20
CA LYS A 160 0.57 -6.85 9.77
C LYS A 160 -0.10 -7.60 8.65
N VAL A 161 -1.40 -7.83 8.74
CA VAL A 161 -2.15 -8.58 7.73
C VAL A 161 -3.49 -7.93 7.45
N ASP A 162 -3.91 -7.99 6.21
CA ASP A 162 -5.23 -7.57 5.78
C ASP A 162 -6.24 -8.70 5.97
N ASN A 163 -7.36 -8.39 6.61
CA ASN A 163 -8.52 -9.28 6.64
C ASN A 163 -9.35 -9.11 5.35
N ARG A 164 -10.23 -10.05 5.06
CA ARG A 164 -11.30 -9.79 4.08
C ARG A 164 -12.13 -8.60 4.52
N GLY A 165 -12.56 -7.78 3.57
CA GLY A 165 -13.16 -6.48 3.85
C GLY A 165 -12.18 -5.31 3.80
N SER A 166 -10.87 -5.57 3.70
CA SER A 166 -9.87 -4.52 3.53
C SER A 166 -10.02 -3.81 2.19
N ALA A 167 -9.66 -2.52 2.16
CA ALA A 167 -9.72 -1.67 0.97
C ALA A 167 -8.73 -2.10 -0.14
N ASP A 168 -8.91 -1.49 -1.30
CA ASP A 168 -8.01 -1.60 -2.46
C ASP A 168 -7.89 -3.02 -3.08
N ARG A 169 -8.83 -3.91 -2.78
CA ARG A 169 -8.89 -5.30 -3.24
C ARG A 169 -10.08 -5.59 -4.17
N GLY A 170 -10.87 -4.56 -4.49
CA GLY A 170 -12.10 -4.67 -5.27
C GLY A 170 -13.33 -5.05 -4.45
N LEU A 171 -14.51 -4.73 -5.00
CA LEU A 171 -15.78 -4.80 -4.29
C LEU A 171 -16.09 -6.19 -3.69
N ALA A 172 -15.79 -7.26 -4.41
CA ALA A 172 -16.06 -8.63 -3.94
C ALA A 172 -15.27 -8.98 -2.67
N PHE A 173 -14.02 -8.53 -2.58
CA PHE A 173 -13.19 -8.73 -1.41
C PHE A 173 -13.62 -7.82 -0.26
N GLU A 174 -13.92 -6.56 -0.55
CA GLU A 174 -14.29 -5.55 0.43
C GLU A 174 -15.66 -5.82 1.06
N SER A 175 -16.64 -6.28 0.25
CA SER A 175 -17.97 -6.63 0.72
C SER A 175 -18.07 -7.98 1.45
N ALA A 176 -17.02 -8.77 1.48
CA ALA A 176 -17.03 -10.10 2.09
C ALA A 176 -17.43 -10.10 3.58
N ILE A 177 -17.25 -8.98 4.27
CA ILE A 177 -17.62 -8.81 5.68
C ILE A 177 -18.90 -7.99 5.89
N ALA A 178 -19.60 -7.61 4.80
CA ALA A 178 -20.89 -6.90 4.92
C ALA A 178 -21.86 -7.75 5.74
N ASP A 179 -22.48 -7.13 6.73
CA ASP A 179 -23.44 -7.75 7.67
C ASP A 179 -22.87 -8.96 8.47
N ARG A 180 -21.53 -9.13 8.47
CA ARG A 180 -20.84 -10.26 9.11
C ARG A 180 -19.71 -9.85 10.05
N MET A 181 -19.58 -8.58 10.37
CA MET A 181 -18.56 -8.10 11.31
C MET A 181 -18.77 -8.71 12.69
N GLY A 182 -17.69 -9.20 13.29
CA GLY A 182 -17.72 -9.85 14.61
C GLY A 182 -18.13 -11.33 14.60
N LEU A 183 -18.38 -11.90 13.44
CA LEU A 183 -18.52 -13.36 13.32
C LEU A 183 -17.14 -14.05 13.41
N PRO A 184 -17.09 -15.34 13.84
CA PRO A 184 -15.86 -16.11 13.83
C PRO A 184 -15.18 -16.10 12.46
N ALA A 185 -13.84 -16.10 12.44
CA ALA A 185 -13.03 -15.98 11.22
C ALA A 185 -13.28 -17.06 10.16
N ASP A 186 -13.81 -18.22 10.58
CA ASP A 186 -14.24 -19.31 9.68
C ASP A 186 -15.50 -18.97 8.89
N LYS A 187 -16.19 -17.89 9.25
CA LYS A 187 -17.42 -17.40 8.61
C LYS A 187 -17.26 -16.03 7.94
N CYS A 188 -16.07 -15.46 7.96
CA CYS A 188 -15.77 -14.17 7.34
C CYS A 188 -14.96 -14.29 6.07
#